data_6a9a1268c73119f868aba0f18b4c9170
#
_entry.id   6a9a1268c73119f868aba0f18b4c9170
#
_cell.length_a   1.000
_cell.length_b   1.000
_cell.length_c   1.000
_cell.angle_alpha   90.00
_cell.angle_beta   90.00
_cell.angle_gamma   90.00
#
_symmetry.space_group_name_H-M   'P 1'
#
loop_
_entity.id
_entity.type
_entity.pdbx_description
1 polymer ?
#
loop_
_entity_poly.entity_id
_entity_poly.type
_entity_poly.pdbx_seq_one_letter_code
_entity_poly.pdbx_strand_id
1 'polypeptide(L)'
;MVTTNSLTKVEIKSDQGLTEKQQHGVLSVLKTLLADECRLYTNMIGVNLYPLDATFEDHLNEIDDVMDKVAGYMRRYSAKGTGTIDEFLTKAHLNEALSASPEARMMVTNLVTDHRTIICFLREHINEFDEVSEDANAVDLMIALFQRHQKMVKTLRMYLEA
;
A
#
# COMPACT_ATOMS: atom_id res chain seq x y z
N MET A 1 41.59 -38.46 2.58
CA MET A 1 40.83 -37.52 3.45
C MET A 1 40.78 -36.18 2.74
N VAL A 2 39.67 -35.88 2.15
CA VAL A 2 39.42 -34.59 1.47
C VAL A 2 38.53 -33.78 2.41
N THR A 3 39.13 -32.78 3.02
CA THR A 3 38.44 -31.80 3.86
C THR A 3 37.57 -30.89 2.95
N THR A 4 36.27 -31.09 2.98
CA THR A 4 35.29 -30.20 2.34
C THR A 4 35.29 -28.87 3.10
N ASN A 5 35.91 -27.88 2.49
CA ASN A 5 35.87 -26.50 2.99
C ASN A 5 34.45 -25.94 2.81
N SER A 6 33.72 -25.89 3.89
CA SER A 6 32.40 -25.22 3.95
C SER A 6 32.65 -23.70 3.82
N LEU A 7 32.64 -23.21 2.59
CA LEU A 7 32.58 -21.78 2.32
C LEU A 7 31.24 -21.27 2.85
N THR A 8 31.25 -20.70 4.02
CA THR A 8 30.16 -19.88 4.53
C THR A 8 29.91 -18.76 3.51
N LYS A 9 28.79 -18.86 2.80
CA LYS A 9 28.33 -17.84 1.87
C LYS A 9 28.14 -16.55 2.66
N VAL A 10 29.09 -15.62 2.54
CA VAL A 10 28.98 -14.29 3.13
C VAL A 10 27.78 -13.62 2.42
N GLU A 11 26.68 -13.43 3.12
CA GLU A 11 25.53 -12.69 2.60
C GLU A 11 25.94 -11.22 2.47
N ILE A 12 26.03 -10.74 1.23
CA ILE A 12 26.35 -9.34 0.95
C ILE A 12 25.11 -8.54 1.30
N LYS A 13 25.19 -7.75 2.37
CA LYS A 13 24.14 -6.78 2.72
C LYS A 13 24.23 -5.59 1.78
N SER A 14 23.06 -5.04 1.41
CA SER A 14 22.97 -3.79 0.63
C SER A 14 23.46 -2.59 1.45
N ASP A 15 23.57 -1.42 0.81
CA ASP A 15 23.87 -0.13 1.47
C ASP A 15 22.85 0.21 2.59
N GLN A 16 21.71 -0.47 2.62
CA GLN A 16 20.68 -0.33 3.66
C GLN A 16 20.79 -1.38 4.78
N GLY A 17 21.81 -2.23 4.75
CA GLY A 17 22.04 -3.28 5.76
C GLY A 17 21.14 -4.52 5.62
N LEU A 18 20.28 -4.60 4.59
CA LEU A 18 19.34 -5.69 4.38
C LEU A 18 19.92 -6.79 3.48
N THR A 19 19.53 -8.03 3.75
CA THR A 19 19.77 -9.14 2.83
C THR A 19 18.89 -9.07 1.59
N GLU A 20 19.28 -9.70 0.48
CA GLU A 20 18.46 -9.76 -0.75
C GLU A 20 17.04 -10.30 -0.47
N LYS A 21 16.91 -11.28 0.42
CA LYS A 21 15.62 -11.87 0.80
C LYS A 21 14.75 -10.84 1.52
N GLN A 22 15.31 -10.08 2.46
CA GLN A 22 14.60 -9.02 3.18
C GLN A 22 14.17 -7.91 2.22
N GLN A 23 15.05 -7.45 1.33
CA GLN A 23 14.72 -6.46 0.30
C GLN A 23 13.56 -6.92 -0.60
N HIS A 24 13.61 -8.19 -1.05
CA HIS A 24 12.56 -8.76 -1.89
C HIS A 24 11.22 -8.83 -1.15
N GLY A 25 11.24 -9.17 0.14
CA GLY A 25 10.05 -9.18 1.00
C GLY A 25 9.42 -7.80 1.11
N VAL A 26 10.22 -6.79 1.50
CA VAL A 26 9.75 -5.38 1.59
C VAL A 26 9.21 -4.90 0.25
N LEU A 27 9.93 -5.13 -0.83
CA LEU A 27 9.51 -4.71 -2.18
C LEU A 27 8.20 -5.37 -2.60
N SER A 28 7.99 -6.65 -2.26
CA SER A 28 6.74 -7.36 -2.57
C SER A 28 5.54 -6.74 -1.86
N VAL A 29 5.67 -6.41 -0.58
CA VAL A 29 4.61 -5.75 0.21
C VAL A 29 4.32 -4.36 -0.33
N LEU A 30 5.34 -3.56 -0.61
CA LEU A 30 5.15 -2.22 -1.16
C LEU A 30 4.51 -2.23 -2.55
N LYS A 31 4.80 -3.24 -3.39
CA LYS A 31 4.13 -3.43 -4.70
C LYS A 31 2.64 -3.70 -4.53
N THR A 32 2.28 -4.55 -3.59
CA THR A 32 0.87 -4.85 -3.30
C THR A 32 0.16 -3.61 -2.76
N LEU A 33 0.77 -2.91 -1.81
CA LEU A 33 0.24 -1.68 -1.25
C LEU A 33 -0.01 -0.61 -2.33
N LEU A 34 0.98 -0.37 -3.19
CA LEU A 34 0.83 0.61 -4.27
C LEU A 34 -0.26 0.19 -5.27
N ALA A 35 -0.43 -1.11 -5.53
CA ALA A 35 -1.51 -1.62 -6.38
C ALA A 35 -2.89 -1.38 -5.76
N ASP A 36 -3.04 -1.59 -4.45
CA ASP A 36 -4.27 -1.31 -3.72
C ASP A 36 -4.58 0.20 -3.72
N GLU A 37 -3.59 1.06 -3.53
CA GLU A 37 -3.76 2.52 -3.61
C GLU A 37 -4.22 2.97 -5.00
N CYS A 38 -3.60 2.44 -6.07
CA CYS A 38 -4.04 2.73 -7.43
C CYS A 38 -5.48 2.29 -7.68
N ARG A 39 -5.89 1.14 -7.14
CA ARG A 39 -7.25 0.64 -7.28
C ARG A 39 -8.23 1.50 -6.49
N LEU A 40 -7.88 1.88 -5.26
CA LEU A 40 -8.66 2.78 -4.43
C LEU A 40 -8.85 4.14 -5.11
N TYR A 41 -7.77 4.73 -5.64
CA TYR A 41 -7.81 5.99 -6.39
C TYR A 41 -8.75 5.91 -7.59
N THR A 42 -8.65 4.82 -8.38
CA THR A 42 -9.52 4.58 -9.54
C THR A 42 -10.99 4.43 -9.13
N ASN A 43 -11.25 3.68 -8.05
CA ASN A 43 -12.59 3.52 -7.51
C ASN A 43 -13.19 4.85 -7.06
N MET A 44 -12.38 5.74 -6.48
CA MET A 44 -12.81 7.08 -6.05
C MET A 44 -13.10 8.02 -7.22
N ILE A 45 -12.30 8.01 -8.29
CA ILE A 45 -12.56 8.83 -9.49
C ILE A 45 -13.91 8.46 -10.12
N GLY A 46 -14.29 7.19 -10.09
CA GLY A 46 -15.57 6.71 -10.61
C GLY A 46 -16.80 7.17 -9.82
N VAL A 47 -16.59 7.76 -8.63
CA VAL A 47 -17.64 8.17 -7.72
C VAL A 47 -18.00 9.64 -7.93
N ASN A 48 -19.16 9.91 -8.54
CA ASN A 48 -19.67 11.26 -8.69
C ASN A 48 -20.62 11.59 -7.51
N LEU A 49 -20.06 12.04 -6.40
CA LEU A 49 -20.79 12.33 -5.17
C LEU A 49 -20.93 13.84 -4.94
N TYR A 50 -21.93 14.44 -5.62
CA TYR A 50 -22.44 15.73 -5.20
C TYR A 50 -23.24 15.55 -3.89
N PRO A 51 -22.93 16.14 -2.77
CA PRO A 51 -22.21 17.36 -2.38
C PRO A 51 -20.87 17.14 -1.62
N LEU A 52 -20.19 16.02 -1.79
CA LEU A 52 -18.97 15.66 -1.06
C LEU A 52 -17.68 16.04 -1.80
N ASP A 53 -17.78 16.83 -2.87
CA ASP A 53 -16.69 17.10 -3.78
C ASP A 53 -15.38 17.51 -3.07
N ALA A 54 -15.45 18.43 -2.09
CA ALA A 54 -14.27 18.90 -1.37
C ALA A 54 -13.60 17.79 -0.52
N THR A 55 -14.38 16.96 0.17
CA THR A 55 -13.85 15.85 0.98
C THR A 55 -13.23 14.77 0.10
N PHE A 56 -13.84 14.48 -1.04
CA PHE A 56 -13.31 13.51 -2.00
C PHE A 56 -12.06 14.02 -2.71
N GLU A 57 -12.00 15.30 -3.04
CA GLU A 57 -10.82 15.93 -3.60
C GLU A 57 -9.65 15.86 -2.61
N ASP A 58 -9.88 16.17 -1.33
CA ASP A 58 -8.88 16.03 -0.27
C ASP A 58 -8.39 14.58 -0.14
N HIS A 59 -9.29 13.59 -0.20
CA HIS A 59 -8.92 12.18 -0.13
C HIS A 59 -8.15 11.72 -1.37
N LEU A 60 -8.53 12.15 -2.58
CA LEU A 60 -7.78 11.86 -3.81
C LEU A 60 -6.36 12.41 -3.73
N ASN A 61 -6.19 13.64 -3.26
CA ASN A 61 -4.88 14.25 -3.07
C ASN A 61 -4.04 13.49 -2.03
N GLU A 62 -4.66 13.03 -0.93
CA GLU A 62 -3.99 12.21 0.09
C GLU A 62 -3.52 10.86 -0.48
N ILE A 63 -4.34 10.19 -1.30
CA ILE A 63 -3.99 8.90 -1.92
C ILE A 63 -2.89 9.08 -2.96
N ASP A 64 -2.94 10.14 -3.76
CA ASP A 64 -1.90 10.48 -4.72
C ASP A 64 -0.54 10.69 -4.03
N ASP A 65 -0.50 11.45 -2.93
CA ASP A 65 0.70 11.63 -2.10
C ASP A 65 1.19 10.31 -1.47
N VAL A 66 0.28 9.42 -1.09
CA VAL A 66 0.62 8.07 -0.61
C VAL A 66 1.28 7.24 -1.72
N MET A 67 0.71 7.23 -2.91
CA MET A 67 1.27 6.50 -4.06
C MET A 67 2.68 7.00 -4.41
N ASP A 68 2.88 8.31 -4.43
CA ASP A 68 4.19 8.91 -4.69
C ASP A 68 5.23 8.51 -3.64
N LYS A 69 4.86 8.49 -2.36
CA LYS A 69 5.75 8.06 -1.27
C LYS A 69 6.13 6.60 -1.36
N VAL A 70 5.16 5.71 -1.60
CA VAL A 70 5.40 4.28 -1.75
C VAL A 70 6.28 4.02 -2.97
N ALA A 71 5.97 4.60 -4.12
CA ALA A 71 6.76 4.47 -5.34
C ALA A 71 8.18 5.03 -5.15
N GLY A 72 8.31 6.16 -4.45
CA GLY A 72 9.60 6.76 -4.10
C GLY A 72 10.44 5.84 -3.21
N TYR A 73 9.80 5.18 -2.24
CA TYR A 73 10.47 4.22 -1.38
C TYR A 73 10.91 2.96 -2.13
N MET A 74 10.05 2.43 -3.00
CA MET A 74 10.35 1.25 -3.83
C MET A 74 11.58 1.44 -4.72
N ARG A 75 11.82 2.66 -5.23
CA ARG A 75 13.00 2.98 -6.03
C ARG A 75 14.33 2.76 -5.29
N ARG A 76 14.34 2.74 -3.96
CA ARG A 76 15.53 2.45 -3.15
C ARG A 76 15.94 0.98 -3.22
N TYR A 77 14.99 0.07 -3.50
CA TYR A 77 15.22 -1.38 -3.57
C TYR A 77 15.37 -1.92 -4.98
N SER A 78 14.92 -1.19 -5.99
CA SER A 78 14.97 -1.67 -7.37
C SER A 78 15.30 -0.53 -8.32
N ALA A 79 16.43 -0.67 -9.00
CA ALA A 79 16.79 0.18 -10.13
C ALA A 79 15.94 -0.12 -11.39
N LYS A 80 15.25 -1.26 -11.42
CA LYS A 80 14.33 -1.64 -12.50
C LYS A 80 12.93 -1.21 -12.12
N GLY A 81 12.21 -0.59 -13.05
CA GLY A 81 10.82 -0.17 -12.86
C GLY A 81 9.92 -1.31 -12.36
N THR A 82 8.81 -0.94 -11.79
CA THR A 82 7.87 -1.84 -11.09
C THR A 82 7.08 -2.77 -12.02
N GLY A 83 7.36 -2.81 -13.30
CA GLY A 83 6.60 -3.56 -14.30
C GLY A 83 5.54 -2.72 -15.03
N THR A 84 4.66 -3.38 -15.75
CA THR A 84 3.52 -2.75 -16.42
C THR A 84 2.38 -2.48 -15.43
N ILE A 85 1.47 -1.56 -15.77
CA ILE A 85 0.27 -1.29 -14.97
C ILE A 85 -0.55 -2.56 -14.76
N ASP A 86 -0.67 -3.41 -15.78
CA ASP A 86 -1.41 -4.67 -15.69
C ASP A 86 -0.78 -5.65 -14.69
N GLU A 87 0.54 -5.88 -14.77
CA GLU A 87 1.28 -6.70 -13.81
C GLU A 87 1.15 -6.17 -12.39
N PHE A 88 1.08 -4.87 -12.26
CA PHE A 88 0.95 -4.15 -11.02
C PHE A 88 -0.44 -4.32 -10.42
N LEU A 89 -1.50 -4.09 -11.19
CA LEU A 89 -2.88 -4.21 -10.73
C LEU A 89 -3.30 -5.65 -10.42
N THR A 90 -2.64 -6.67 -10.99
CA THR A 90 -2.89 -8.08 -10.62
C THR A 90 -2.51 -8.41 -9.17
N LYS A 91 -1.72 -7.58 -8.51
CA LYS A 91 -1.31 -7.74 -7.10
C LYS A 91 -2.25 -7.08 -6.10
N ALA A 92 -3.20 -6.26 -6.58
CA ALA A 92 -4.13 -5.57 -5.72
C ALA A 92 -5.07 -6.56 -5.02
N HIS A 93 -5.33 -6.34 -3.74
CA HIS A 93 -6.39 -7.02 -2.98
C HIS A 93 -7.76 -6.40 -3.25
N LEU A 94 -7.78 -5.11 -3.60
CA LEU A 94 -9.00 -4.39 -3.90
C LEU A 94 -9.55 -4.76 -5.29
N ASN A 95 -10.87 -4.89 -5.37
CA ASN A 95 -11.55 -5.08 -6.64
C ASN A 95 -11.89 -3.74 -7.29
N GLU A 96 -11.99 -3.75 -8.62
CA GLU A 96 -12.52 -2.63 -9.35
C GLU A 96 -14.01 -2.42 -9.02
N ALA A 97 -14.41 -1.17 -8.74
CA ALA A 97 -15.80 -0.84 -8.51
C ALA A 97 -16.60 -1.05 -9.80
N LEU A 98 -17.70 -1.79 -9.69
CA LEU A 98 -18.61 -1.98 -10.81
C LEU A 98 -19.27 -0.65 -11.18
N SER A 99 -19.34 -0.35 -12.47
CA SER A 99 -19.86 0.89 -13.03
C SER A 99 -21.41 1.07 -12.92
N ALA A 100 -22.10 0.15 -12.25
CA ALA A 100 -23.52 0.32 -11.94
C ALA A 100 -23.64 1.48 -10.94
N SER A 101 -24.47 2.49 -11.28
CA SER A 101 -24.71 3.69 -10.46
C SER A 101 -25.35 3.34 -9.10
N PRO A 102 -24.58 2.94 -8.07
CA PRO A 102 -25.13 2.67 -6.75
C PRO A 102 -25.45 3.99 -6.05
N GLU A 103 -26.34 3.94 -5.07
CA GLU A 103 -26.63 5.10 -4.22
C GLU A 103 -25.34 5.61 -3.55
N ALA A 104 -25.23 6.93 -3.38
CA ALA A 104 -24.06 7.59 -2.80
C ALA A 104 -23.60 6.94 -1.48
N ARG A 105 -24.56 6.55 -0.64
CA ARG A 105 -24.28 5.86 0.63
C ARG A 105 -23.60 4.51 0.45
N MET A 106 -23.98 3.75 -0.56
CA MET A 106 -23.32 2.46 -0.88
C MET A 106 -21.90 2.68 -1.36
N MET A 107 -21.67 3.69 -2.19
CA MET A 107 -20.34 4.03 -2.69
C MET A 107 -19.40 4.40 -1.55
N VAL A 108 -19.84 5.24 -0.61
CA VAL A 108 -19.06 5.58 0.59
C VAL A 108 -18.82 4.35 1.46
N THR A 109 -19.79 3.46 1.60
CA THR A 109 -19.63 2.19 2.33
C THR A 109 -18.55 1.30 1.70
N ASN A 110 -18.52 1.22 0.38
CA ASN A 110 -17.50 0.46 -0.35
C ASN A 110 -16.11 1.06 -0.13
N LEU A 111 -15.96 2.39 -0.21
CA LEU A 111 -14.70 3.07 0.07
C LEU A 111 -14.21 2.83 1.51
N VAL A 112 -15.11 2.86 2.49
CA VAL A 112 -14.76 2.50 3.89
C VAL A 112 -14.25 1.06 3.96
N THR A 113 -14.84 0.15 3.20
CA THR A 113 -14.40 -1.26 3.15
C THR A 113 -13.03 -1.39 2.49
N ASP A 114 -12.80 -0.69 1.39
CA ASP A 114 -11.51 -0.67 0.68
C ASP A 114 -10.39 -0.15 1.59
N HIS A 115 -10.59 1.00 2.23
CA HIS A 115 -9.64 1.52 3.22
C HIS A 115 -9.36 0.57 4.37
N ARG A 116 -10.38 -0.15 4.86
CA ARG A 116 -10.21 -1.15 5.93
C ARG A 116 -9.36 -2.33 5.48
N THR A 117 -9.50 -2.77 4.24
CA THR A 117 -8.67 -3.82 3.67
C THR A 117 -7.20 -3.40 3.69
N ILE A 118 -6.90 -2.18 3.24
CA ILE A 118 -5.54 -1.62 3.29
C ILE A 118 -5.03 -1.51 4.75
N ILE A 119 -5.87 -1.03 5.67
CA ILE A 119 -5.52 -0.93 7.10
C ILE A 119 -5.17 -2.30 7.70
N CYS A 120 -5.92 -3.35 7.38
CA CYS A 120 -5.62 -4.71 7.84
C CYS A 120 -4.29 -5.20 7.27
N PHE A 121 -4.07 -5.03 5.98
CA PHE A 121 -2.83 -5.38 5.31
C PHE A 121 -1.61 -4.67 5.93
N LEU A 122 -1.69 -3.35 6.12
CA LEU A 122 -0.62 -2.58 6.76
C LEU A 122 -0.33 -3.07 8.18
N ARG A 123 -1.37 -3.35 8.98
CA ARG A 123 -1.20 -3.83 10.35
C ARG A 123 -0.46 -5.17 10.43
N GLU A 124 -0.78 -6.11 9.54
CA GLU A 124 -0.11 -7.41 9.47
C GLU A 124 1.38 -7.24 9.18
N HIS A 125 1.71 -6.44 8.17
CA HIS A 125 3.09 -6.28 7.74
C HIS A 125 3.92 -5.33 8.60
N ILE A 126 3.32 -4.37 9.30
CA ILE A 126 4.02 -3.57 10.31
C ILE A 126 4.59 -4.50 11.40
N ASN A 127 3.79 -5.42 11.93
CA ASN A 127 4.23 -6.36 12.95
C ASN A 127 5.30 -7.33 12.41
N GLU A 128 5.11 -7.85 11.20
CA GLU A 128 6.07 -8.75 10.55
C GLU A 128 7.42 -8.07 10.32
N PHE A 129 7.43 -6.82 9.85
CA PHE A 129 8.67 -6.12 9.53
C PHE A 129 9.39 -5.56 10.76
N ASP A 130 8.68 -5.23 11.81
CA ASP A 130 9.30 -4.84 13.08
C ASP A 130 10.10 -6.00 13.70
N GLU A 131 9.62 -7.23 13.52
CA GLU A 131 10.28 -8.44 14.04
C GLU A 131 11.38 -9.00 13.14
N VAL A 132 11.28 -8.86 11.81
CA VAL A 132 12.08 -9.67 10.86
C VAL A 132 12.98 -8.85 9.94
N SER A 133 12.59 -7.62 9.57
CA SER A 133 13.24 -6.96 8.43
C SER A 133 14.36 -5.98 8.77
N GLU A 134 14.50 -5.56 10.01
CA GLU A 134 15.46 -4.51 10.43
C GLU A 134 15.33 -3.19 9.62
N ASP A 135 14.31 -3.04 8.77
CA ASP A 135 14.05 -1.84 7.98
C ASP A 135 13.10 -0.89 8.70
N ALA A 136 13.61 -0.17 9.68
CA ALA A 136 12.85 0.81 10.45
C ALA A 136 12.17 1.87 9.57
N ASN A 137 12.78 2.25 8.43
CA ASN A 137 12.17 3.25 7.55
C ASN A 137 10.94 2.72 6.79
N ALA A 138 10.94 1.43 6.43
CA ALA A 138 9.75 0.81 5.82
C ALA A 138 8.62 0.71 6.84
N VAL A 139 8.94 0.35 8.09
CA VAL A 139 7.97 0.30 9.20
C VAL A 139 7.39 1.69 9.46
N ASP A 140 8.22 2.72 9.56
CA ASP A 140 7.76 4.11 9.75
C ASP A 140 6.85 4.58 8.61
N LEU A 141 7.20 4.26 7.36
CA LEU A 141 6.34 4.54 6.21
C LEU A 141 4.98 3.87 6.36
N MET A 142 4.95 2.58 6.65
CA MET A 142 3.69 1.82 6.80
C MET A 142 2.84 2.33 7.97
N ILE A 143 3.44 2.73 9.08
CA ILE A 143 2.73 3.35 10.21
C ILE A 143 2.10 4.68 9.79
N ALA A 144 2.83 5.52 9.06
CA ALA A 144 2.30 6.79 8.56
C ALA A 144 1.12 6.59 7.61
N LEU A 145 1.20 5.61 6.71
CA LEU A 145 0.10 5.26 5.79
C LEU A 145 -1.11 4.71 6.55
N PHE A 146 -0.90 3.82 7.50
CA PHE A 146 -1.93 3.30 8.38
C PHE A 146 -2.75 4.41 9.07
N GLN A 147 -2.06 5.40 9.63
CA GLN A 147 -2.70 6.54 10.29
C GLN A 147 -3.51 7.40 9.30
N ARG A 148 -3.01 7.60 8.07
CA ARG A 148 -3.73 8.32 7.01
C ARG A 148 -5.03 7.63 6.62
N HIS A 149 -4.99 6.32 6.38
CA HIS A 149 -6.19 5.55 6.07
C HIS A 149 -7.20 5.57 7.21
N GLN A 150 -6.75 5.47 8.47
CA GLN A 150 -7.65 5.61 9.62
C GLN A 150 -8.36 6.96 9.67
N LYS A 151 -7.65 8.05 9.35
CA LYS A 151 -8.23 9.40 9.28
C LYS A 151 -9.28 9.49 8.18
N MET A 152 -8.98 8.99 6.98
CA MET A 152 -9.90 8.98 5.85
C MET A 152 -11.17 8.17 6.16
N VAL A 153 -11.03 6.97 6.74
CA VAL A 153 -12.17 6.16 7.20
C VAL A 153 -13.05 6.91 8.20
N LYS A 154 -12.44 7.62 9.15
CA LYS A 154 -13.19 8.41 10.13
C LYS A 154 -14.06 9.46 9.45
N THR A 155 -13.51 10.20 8.49
CA THR A 155 -14.24 11.22 7.73
C THR A 155 -15.37 10.62 6.89
N LEU A 156 -15.12 9.51 6.19
CA LEU A 156 -16.14 8.80 5.41
C LEU A 156 -17.30 8.28 6.29
N ARG A 157 -16.98 7.78 7.48
CA ARG A 157 -17.99 7.31 8.43
C ARG A 157 -18.90 8.41 8.94
N MET A 158 -18.35 9.60 9.22
CA MET A 158 -19.14 10.75 9.63
C MET A 158 -20.24 11.07 8.61
N TYR A 159 -19.95 10.89 7.32
CA TYR A 159 -20.96 11.04 6.27
C TYR A 159 -22.03 9.94 6.30
N LEU A 160 -21.69 8.71 6.66
CA LEU A 160 -22.67 7.61 6.75
C LEU A 160 -23.59 7.75 7.99
N GLU A 161 -23.16 8.48 9.00
CA GLU A 161 -23.88 8.69 10.26
C GLU A 161 -24.75 9.97 10.23
N ALA A 162 -24.53 10.86 9.26
CA ALA A 162 -25.31 12.08 9.03
C ALA A 162 -26.61 11.77 8.27
#